data_1629f321dbdc7d06d1890bcb0887b6fc
#
_entry.id   1629f321dbdc7d06d1890bcb0887b6fc
#
_cell.length_a   1.000
_cell.length_b   1.000
_cell.length_c   1.000
_cell.angle_alpha   90.00
_cell.angle_beta   90.00
_cell.angle_gamma   90.00
#
_symmetry.space_group_name_H-M   'P 1'
#
loop_
_entity.id
_entity.type
_entity.pdbx_description
1 polymer ?
#
loop_
_entity_poly.entity_id
_entity_poly.type
_entity_poly.pdbx_seq_one_letter_code
_entity_poly.pdbx_strand_id
1 'polypeptide(L)'
;MIGHAPRHLDRNVTLLGRVVQGMPLLSALPRGTGALGFYEHAEQRVPIKSIRVAADVPATERTAIEVMRTDTTIFQKLIESRRNRREEWFHTPAGRIEIGNVPIPVRLQSAAAR
;
A
#
# COMPACT_ATOMS: atom_id res chain seq x y z
N MET A 1 8.86 9.41 -5.96
CA MET A 1 8.49 9.80 -4.58
C MET A 1 6.97 9.87 -4.54
N ILE A 2 6.31 8.99 -3.83
CA ILE A 2 4.88 9.11 -3.59
C ILE A 2 4.77 10.28 -2.63
N GLY A 3 4.35 11.42 -3.14
CA GLY A 3 4.23 12.64 -2.37
C GLY A 3 3.11 12.58 -1.34
N HIS A 4 2.59 13.72 -0.99
CA HIS A 4 1.47 13.84 -0.04
C HIS A 4 0.25 13.07 -0.52
N ALA A 5 -0.56 12.59 0.43
CA ALA A 5 -1.85 12.00 0.11
C ALA A 5 -2.66 12.95 -0.78
N PRO A 6 -3.29 12.46 -1.86
CA PRO A 6 -4.03 13.30 -2.81
C PRO A 6 -5.37 13.75 -2.20
N ARG A 7 -5.30 14.69 -1.25
CA ARG A 7 -6.44 15.14 -0.43
C ARG A 7 -7.57 15.75 -1.25
N HIS A 8 -7.29 16.22 -2.47
CA HIS A 8 -8.32 16.69 -3.41
C HIS A 8 -9.28 15.58 -3.86
N LEU A 9 -8.92 14.32 -3.66
CA LEU A 9 -9.80 13.16 -3.94
C LEU A 9 -10.75 12.86 -2.78
N ASP A 10 -10.48 13.39 -1.58
CA ASP A 10 -11.33 13.14 -0.42
C ASP A 10 -12.77 13.61 -0.72
N ARG A 11 -13.74 12.75 -0.47
CA ARG A 11 -15.18 12.95 -0.75
C ARG A 11 -15.56 13.03 -2.23
N ASN A 12 -14.61 12.92 -3.17
CA ASN A 12 -14.86 12.96 -4.60
C ASN A 12 -14.81 11.58 -5.26
N VAL A 13 -14.21 10.60 -4.60
CA VAL A 13 -14.08 9.23 -5.13
C VAL A 13 -14.41 8.21 -4.05
N THR A 14 -14.92 7.05 -4.48
CA THR A 14 -15.17 5.93 -3.58
C THR A 14 -13.86 5.21 -3.26
N LEU A 15 -13.56 5.04 -1.97
CA LEU A 15 -12.45 4.23 -1.51
C LEU A 15 -12.87 2.75 -1.54
N LEU A 16 -12.28 1.97 -2.43
CA LEU A 16 -12.57 0.54 -2.57
C LEU A 16 -11.70 -0.32 -1.64
N GLY A 17 -10.49 0.10 -1.36
CA GLY A 17 -9.57 -0.68 -0.54
C GLY A 17 -8.13 -0.18 -0.61
N ARG A 18 -7.22 -1.02 -0.16
CA ARG A 18 -5.79 -0.74 -0.09
C ARG A 18 -5.00 -1.88 -0.73
N VAL A 19 -3.93 -1.54 -1.43
CA VAL A 19 -2.97 -2.54 -1.90
C VAL A 19 -2.22 -3.09 -0.68
N VAL A 20 -2.33 -4.38 -0.45
CA VAL A 20 -1.69 -5.06 0.69
C VAL A 20 -0.39 -5.78 0.31
N GLN A 21 -0.16 -6.04 -0.97
CA GLN A 21 1.06 -6.67 -1.48
C GLN A 21 1.40 -6.12 -2.87
N GLY A 22 2.70 -6.09 -3.22
CA GLY A 22 3.17 -5.74 -4.56
C GLY A 22 3.32 -4.25 -4.83
N MET A 23 3.03 -3.36 -3.88
CA MET A 23 3.17 -1.91 -4.08
C MET A 23 4.56 -1.46 -4.55
N PRO A 24 5.69 -2.04 -4.08
CA PRO A 24 7.01 -1.72 -4.62
C PRO A 24 7.15 -2.02 -6.11
N LEU A 25 6.51 -3.09 -6.60
CA LEU A 25 6.52 -3.44 -8.04
C LEU A 25 5.80 -2.38 -8.86
N LEU A 26 4.63 -1.92 -8.39
CA LEU A 26 3.89 -0.84 -9.04
C LEU A 26 4.69 0.46 -9.05
N SER A 27 5.40 0.75 -7.95
CA SER A 27 6.22 1.96 -7.84
C SER A 27 7.47 1.95 -8.73
N ALA A 28 7.94 0.77 -9.14
CA ALA A 28 9.07 0.59 -10.03
C ALA A 28 8.71 0.74 -11.52
N LEU A 29 7.41 0.75 -11.86
CA LEU A 29 6.98 0.94 -13.24
C LEU A 29 7.40 2.32 -13.78
N PRO A 30 7.82 2.40 -15.06
CA PRO A 30 8.12 3.68 -15.70
C PRO A 30 6.92 4.63 -15.62
N ARG A 31 7.18 5.91 -15.51
CA ARG A 31 6.13 6.93 -15.59
C ARG A 31 5.77 7.18 -17.04
N GLY A 32 4.47 7.29 -17.32
CA GLY A 32 4.02 7.74 -18.64
C GLY A 32 4.35 9.22 -18.86
N THR A 33 4.69 9.57 -20.10
CA THR A 33 5.04 10.94 -20.52
C THR A 33 3.89 11.66 -21.21
N GLY A 34 2.85 10.93 -21.58
CA GLY A 34 1.64 11.47 -22.21
C GLY A 34 0.74 12.23 -21.26
N ALA A 35 -0.34 12.76 -21.78
CA ALA A 35 -1.35 13.50 -21.02
C ALA A 35 -1.85 12.66 -19.84
N LEU A 36 -2.02 13.29 -18.68
CA LEU A 36 -2.42 12.66 -17.41
C LEU A 36 -1.48 11.50 -16.96
N GLY A 37 -0.27 11.41 -17.50
CA GLY A 37 0.68 10.35 -17.17
C GLY A 37 0.42 9.02 -17.87
N PHE A 38 -0.34 9.01 -18.94
CA PHE A 38 -0.53 7.81 -19.78
C PHE A 38 0.74 7.48 -20.57
N TYR A 39 0.92 6.20 -20.87
CA TYR A 39 1.96 5.77 -21.81
C TYR A 39 1.54 6.14 -23.24
N GLU A 40 2.42 6.84 -23.95
CA GLU A 40 2.20 7.25 -25.33
C GLU A 40 2.25 6.05 -26.29
N HIS A 41 3.17 5.11 -26.02
CA HIS A 41 3.39 3.96 -26.87
C HIS A 41 2.81 2.68 -26.25
N ALA A 42 2.22 1.84 -27.08
CA ALA A 42 1.56 0.61 -26.66
C ALA A 42 2.53 -0.39 -26.00
N GLU A 43 3.77 -0.44 -26.45
CA GLU A 43 4.83 -1.31 -25.94
C GLU A 43 5.27 -0.96 -24.51
N GLN A 44 5.00 0.25 -24.05
CA GLN A 44 5.27 0.67 -22.68
C GLN A 44 4.21 0.18 -21.69
N ARG A 45 3.06 -0.24 -22.20
CA ARG A 45 1.93 -0.65 -21.36
C ARG A 45 2.18 -2.00 -20.74
N VAL A 46 1.99 -2.09 -19.43
CA VAL A 46 2.08 -3.35 -18.71
C VAL A 46 0.74 -4.08 -18.80
N PRO A 47 0.68 -5.26 -19.42
CA PRO A 47 -0.57 -5.99 -19.57
C PRO A 47 -1.08 -6.54 -18.24
N ILE A 48 -2.37 -6.39 -17.99
CA ILE A 48 -3.05 -7.06 -16.88
C ILE A 48 -3.45 -8.45 -17.35
N LYS A 49 -2.84 -9.50 -16.81
CA LYS A 49 -3.14 -10.88 -17.20
C LYS A 49 -4.47 -11.37 -16.66
N SER A 50 -4.80 -11.01 -15.44
CA SER A 50 -6.08 -11.39 -14.82
C SER A 50 -6.41 -10.49 -13.65
N ILE A 51 -7.70 -10.34 -13.38
CA ILE A 51 -8.24 -9.75 -12.14
C ILE A 51 -9.25 -10.76 -11.63
N ARG A 52 -9.12 -11.18 -10.36
CA ARG A 52 -10.01 -12.17 -9.74
C ARG A 52 -10.41 -11.71 -8.35
N VAL A 53 -11.64 -11.99 -7.96
CA VAL A 53 -12.09 -11.82 -6.58
C VAL A 53 -11.61 -13.01 -5.77
N ALA A 54 -10.96 -12.78 -4.64
CA ALA A 54 -10.38 -13.88 -3.85
C ALA A 54 -11.43 -14.91 -3.38
N ALA A 55 -12.69 -14.50 -3.18
CA ALA A 55 -13.77 -15.42 -2.85
C ALA A 55 -14.04 -16.46 -3.95
N ASP A 56 -13.81 -16.08 -5.21
CA ASP A 56 -14.04 -16.93 -6.38
C ASP A 56 -12.83 -17.82 -6.74
N VAL A 57 -11.71 -17.61 -6.04
CA VAL A 57 -10.50 -18.41 -6.22
C VAL A 57 -10.55 -19.63 -5.29
N PRO A 58 -10.24 -20.86 -5.78
CA PRO A 58 -10.13 -22.04 -4.93
C PRO A 58 -9.19 -21.78 -3.74
N ALA A 59 -9.54 -22.30 -2.54
CA ALA A 59 -8.78 -22.05 -1.32
C ALA A 59 -7.29 -22.43 -1.44
N THR A 60 -6.99 -23.47 -2.22
CA THR A 60 -5.62 -23.93 -2.49
C THR A 60 -4.79 -23.01 -3.35
N GLU A 61 -5.44 -22.14 -4.15
CA GLU A 61 -4.79 -21.17 -5.05
C GLU A 61 -4.75 -19.76 -4.45
N ARG A 62 -5.45 -19.54 -3.34
CA ARG A 62 -5.46 -18.21 -2.70
C ARG A 62 -4.12 -17.91 -2.08
N THR A 63 -3.62 -16.71 -2.31
CA THR A 63 -2.47 -16.20 -1.57
C THR A 63 -2.85 -16.04 -0.10
N ALA A 64 -2.20 -16.79 0.78
CA ALA A 64 -2.43 -16.71 2.20
C ALA A 64 -1.74 -15.44 2.76
N ILE A 65 -2.53 -14.42 3.06
CA ILE A 65 -2.07 -13.13 3.55
C ILE A 65 -2.66 -12.88 4.93
N GLU A 66 -1.81 -12.51 5.87
CA GLU A 66 -2.23 -11.97 7.16
C GLU A 66 -2.06 -10.45 7.17
N VAL A 67 -3.10 -9.75 7.57
CA VAL A 67 -3.12 -8.29 7.69
C VAL A 67 -3.33 -7.94 9.16
N MET A 68 -2.51 -7.03 9.69
CA MET A 68 -2.67 -6.58 11.07
C MET A 68 -4.01 -5.87 11.25
N ARG A 69 -4.76 -6.25 12.27
CA ARG A 69 -6.00 -5.57 12.65
C ARG A 69 -5.69 -4.17 13.15
N THR A 70 -6.44 -3.19 12.63
CA THR A 70 -6.24 -1.76 12.94
C THR A 70 -6.98 -1.29 14.20
N ASP A 71 -7.88 -2.12 14.72
CA ASP A 71 -8.69 -1.85 15.92
C ASP A 71 -8.03 -2.35 17.23
N THR A 72 -6.73 -2.68 17.18
CA THR A 72 -6.01 -3.26 18.32
C THR A 72 -5.07 -2.25 18.99
N THR A 73 -4.80 -2.46 20.28
CA THR A 73 -3.81 -1.68 21.05
C THR A 73 -2.40 -1.81 20.43
N ILE A 74 -2.08 -2.95 19.83
CA ILE A 74 -0.78 -3.17 19.17
C ILE A 74 -0.65 -2.23 17.96
N PHE A 75 -1.71 -2.07 17.17
CA PHE A 75 -1.70 -1.14 16.05
C PHE A 75 -1.58 0.32 16.52
N GLN A 76 -2.25 0.69 17.61
CA GLN A 76 -2.11 2.03 18.19
C GLN A 76 -0.65 2.29 18.65
N LYS A 77 0.00 1.32 19.29
CA LYS A 77 1.42 1.42 19.64
C LYS A 77 2.32 1.57 18.41
N LEU A 78 2.00 0.88 17.31
CA LEU A 78 2.71 1.05 16.05
C LEU A 78 2.57 2.48 15.51
N ILE A 79 1.36 3.04 15.53
CA ILE A 79 1.12 4.43 15.11
C ILE A 79 1.95 5.39 15.96
N GLU A 80 1.92 5.24 17.30
CA GLU A 80 2.66 6.11 18.21
C GLU A 80 4.17 6.01 18.00
N SER A 81 4.71 4.81 17.76
CA SER A 81 6.13 4.63 17.47
C SER A 81 6.54 5.34 16.17
N ARG A 82 5.66 5.35 15.16
CA ARG A 82 5.91 6.03 13.88
C ARG A 82 5.74 7.55 13.99
N ARG A 83 4.76 7.99 14.75
CA ARG A 83 4.54 9.42 15.03
C ARG A 83 5.73 10.03 15.77
N ASN A 84 6.24 9.32 16.77
CA ASN A 84 7.30 9.77 17.64
C ASN A 84 8.68 9.24 17.23
N ARG A 85 8.83 8.84 15.96
CA ARG A 85 10.09 8.36 15.43
C ARG A 85 11.19 9.40 15.66
N ARG A 86 12.32 8.94 16.20
CA ARG A 86 13.53 9.72 16.38
C ARG A 86 14.67 9.01 15.68
N GLU A 87 15.47 9.77 14.97
CA GLU A 87 16.71 9.34 14.36
C GLU A 87 17.81 10.28 14.82
N GLU A 88 19.02 9.80 14.86
CA GLU A 88 20.17 10.56 15.36
C GLU A 88 20.36 11.91 14.63
N TRP A 89 20.02 11.94 13.34
CA TRP A 89 20.09 13.15 12.51
C TRP A 89 18.87 14.07 12.59
N PHE A 90 17.82 13.71 13.37
CA PHE A 90 16.65 14.57 13.51
C PHE A 90 16.95 15.74 14.48
N HIS A 91 16.94 16.95 13.97
CA HIS A 91 16.97 18.14 14.82
C HIS A 91 15.63 18.34 15.54
N THR A 92 14.53 18.18 14.82
CA THR A 92 13.19 18.32 15.35
C THR A 92 12.31 17.18 14.84
N PRO A 93 11.89 16.24 15.69
CA PRO A 93 10.95 15.20 15.32
C PRO A 93 9.61 15.80 14.89
N ALA A 94 8.97 15.22 13.90
CA ALA A 94 7.70 15.72 13.35
C ALA A 94 6.54 15.67 14.35
N GLY A 95 6.55 14.74 15.31
CA GLY A 95 5.48 14.53 16.31
C GLY A 95 4.12 14.18 15.71
N ARG A 96 4.06 13.90 14.41
CA ARG A 96 2.84 13.58 13.66
C ARG A 96 3.10 12.56 12.56
N ILE A 97 2.04 11.91 12.12
CA ILE A 97 2.05 11.03 10.95
C ILE A 97 0.82 11.33 10.09
N GLU A 98 1.01 11.47 8.79
CA GLU A 98 -0.09 11.58 7.83
C GLU A 98 -0.82 10.24 7.70
N ILE A 99 -2.16 10.29 7.61
CA ILE A 99 -2.98 9.08 7.53
C ILE A 99 -2.61 8.17 6.35
N GLY A 100 -2.21 8.76 5.22
CA GLY A 100 -1.73 8.04 4.05
C GLY A 100 -0.39 7.33 4.25
N ASN A 101 0.36 7.71 5.27
CA ASN A 101 1.67 7.15 5.61
C ASN A 101 1.62 6.16 6.77
N VAL A 102 0.44 5.89 7.32
CA VAL A 102 0.27 4.87 8.36
C VAL A 102 0.43 3.48 7.72
N PRO A 103 1.48 2.71 8.09
CA PRO A 103 1.67 1.38 7.55
C PRO A 103 0.66 0.42 8.16
N ILE A 104 0.08 -0.46 7.35
CA ILE A 104 -0.65 -1.63 7.84
C ILE A 104 0.26 -2.83 7.57
N PRO A 105 0.83 -3.45 8.62
CA PRO A 105 1.69 -4.61 8.45
C PRO A 105 0.95 -5.77 7.78
N VAL A 106 1.62 -6.36 6.80
CA VAL A 106 1.13 -7.51 6.04
C VAL A 106 2.25 -8.54 5.98
N ARG A 107 1.91 -9.80 6.14
CA ARG A 107 2.83 -10.91 5.92
C ARG A 107 2.18 -12.00 5.09
N LEU A 108 2.99 -12.70 4.32
CA LEU A 108 2.58 -13.93 3.68
C LEU A 108 2.69 -15.07 4.71
N GLN A 109 1.67 -15.90 4.78
CA GLN A 109 1.79 -17.14 5.53
C GLN A 109 2.75 -18.07 4.78
N SER A 110 3.76 -18.55 5.47
CA SER A 110 4.63 -19.59 4.93
C SER A 110 3.82 -20.89 4.74
N ALA A 111 4.02 -21.56 3.63
CA ALA A 111 3.42 -22.88 3.36
C ALA A 111 3.83 -23.96 4.36
N ALA A 112 4.76 -23.68 5.27
CA ALA A 112 5.30 -24.63 6.27
C ALA A 112 4.49 -24.71 7.58
N ALA A 113 3.35 -24.03 7.69
CA ALA A 113 2.54 -24.00 8.91
C ALA A 113 1.20 -24.77 8.77
N ARG A 114 1.18 -25.83 7.98
CA ARG A 114 0.05 -26.79 7.92
C ARG A 114 0.49 -28.16 8.33
#